data_6da4a67737c056c8538e64b86b681423
#
_entry.id   6da4a67737c056c8538e64b86b681423
#
_cell.length_a   1.000
_cell.length_b   1.000
_cell.length_c   1.000
_cell.angle_alpha   90.00
_cell.angle_beta   90.00
_cell.angle_gamma   90.00
#
_symmetry.space_group_name_H-M   'P 1'
#
loop_
_entity.id
_entity.type
_entity.pdbx_description
1 polymer ?
#
loop_
_entity_poly.entity_id
_entity_poly.type
_entity_poly.pdbx_seq_one_letter_code
_entity_poly.pdbx_strand_id
1 'polypeptide(L)'
;MKYLKKVAGIDYSVSSPAMCICVGDFKFENLKFYYVTQKPKFQKTYLDSKIEGFAGLDKQFIDIDRLSHLSDCFIDCINDNIDDGERVEVGIEDYAFQGSGNMTMLAENMGLLKYKLRQDHHSF
;
A
#
# COMPACT_ATOMS: atom_id res chain seq x y z
N MET A 1 26.92 -14.05 -0.83
CA MET A 1 25.68 -13.98 -0.04
C MET A 1 24.61 -13.26 -0.84
N LYS A 2 23.51 -13.93 -1.13
CA LYS A 2 22.41 -13.27 -1.81
C LYS A 2 21.57 -12.49 -0.79
N TYR A 3 21.59 -11.19 -0.89
CA TYR A 3 20.63 -10.38 -0.17
C TYR A 3 19.27 -10.58 -0.82
N LEU A 4 18.35 -11.20 -0.08
CA LEU A 4 16.99 -11.34 -0.53
C LEU A 4 16.33 -9.95 -0.44
N LYS A 5 16.01 -9.38 -1.59
CA LYS A 5 15.29 -8.13 -1.62
C LYS A 5 13.87 -8.36 -1.13
N LYS A 6 13.41 -7.50 -0.24
CA LYS A 6 12.00 -7.44 0.11
C LYS A 6 11.27 -6.71 -1.02
N VAL A 7 10.14 -7.25 -1.44
CA VAL A 7 9.34 -6.70 -2.53
C VAL A 7 7.90 -6.54 -2.09
N ALA A 8 7.24 -5.53 -2.63
CA ALA A 8 5.82 -5.31 -2.41
C ALA A 8 5.11 -5.05 -3.73
N GLY A 9 3.90 -5.55 -3.85
CA GLY A 9 3.02 -5.24 -4.97
C GLY A 9 1.79 -4.50 -4.45
N ILE A 10 1.45 -3.40 -5.09
CA ILE A 10 0.34 -2.54 -4.66
C ILE A 10 -0.63 -2.33 -5.80
N ASP A 11 -1.89 -2.68 -5.55
CA ASP A 11 -3.03 -2.24 -6.36
C ASP A 11 -3.61 -1.02 -5.65
N TYR A 12 -3.28 0.17 -6.16
CA TYR A 12 -3.52 1.40 -5.42
C TYR A 12 -4.73 2.18 -5.93
N SER A 13 -5.91 1.63 -5.68
CA SER A 13 -7.16 2.34 -5.95
C SER A 13 -7.46 3.38 -4.88
N VAL A 14 -8.32 4.33 -5.20
CA VAL A 14 -8.72 5.42 -4.27
C VAL A 14 -9.60 4.90 -3.14
N SER A 15 -10.43 3.90 -3.40
CA SER A 15 -11.45 3.45 -2.45
C SER A 15 -11.11 2.17 -1.71
N SER A 16 -10.39 1.26 -2.34
CA SER A 16 -10.10 -0.06 -1.77
C SER A 16 -8.74 -0.59 -2.21
N PRO A 17 -7.66 0.11 -1.89
CA PRO A 17 -6.34 -0.34 -2.26
C PRO A 17 -5.91 -1.56 -1.45
N ALA A 18 -5.02 -2.34 -2.03
CA ALA A 18 -4.47 -3.53 -1.41
C ALA A 18 -2.98 -3.66 -1.69
N MET A 19 -2.28 -4.34 -0.81
CA MET A 19 -0.85 -4.58 -0.93
C MET A 19 -0.52 -5.99 -0.50
N CYS A 20 0.44 -6.61 -1.20
CA CYS A 20 1.11 -7.81 -0.76
C CYS A 20 2.59 -7.51 -0.61
N ILE A 21 3.18 -7.84 0.54
CA ILE A 21 4.61 -7.71 0.76
C ILE A 21 5.23 -9.08 0.99
N CYS A 22 6.37 -9.33 0.35
CA CYS A 22 7.16 -10.54 0.52
C CYS A 22 8.43 -10.21 1.31
N VAL A 23 8.58 -10.82 2.47
CA VAL A 23 9.66 -10.49 3.42
C VAL A 23 10.85 -11.46 3.34
N GLY A 24 10.94 -12.24 2.30
CA GLY A 24 12.02 -13.23 2.12
C GLY A 24 11.86 -13.95 0.79
N ASP A 25 12.21 -15.24 0.77
CA ASP A 25 11.98 -16.09 -0.41
C ASP A 25 10.51 -16.08 -0.80
N PHE A 26 10.24 -16.18 -2.09
CA PHE A 26 8.87 -16.18 -2.61
C PHE A 26 8.16 -17.49 -2.22
N LYS A 27 7.66 -17.52 -1.00
CA LYS A 27 6.88 -18.61 -0.42
C LYS A 27 5.67 -18.02 0.29
N PHE A 28 4.60 -18.77 0.34
CA PHE A 28 3.35 -18.31 0.98
C PHE A 28 3.59 -17.83 2.43
N GLU A 29 4.42 -18.51 3.18
CA GLU A 29 4.74 -18.15 4.58
C GLU A 29 5.41 -16.78 4.73
N ASN A 30 6.03 -16.25 3.66
CA ASN A 30 6.72 -14.97 3.66
C ASN A 30 5.87 -13.83 3.09
N LEU A 31 4.62 -14.11 2.74
CA LEU A 31 3.71 -13.10 2.21
C LEU A 31 2.84 -12.53 3.31
N LYS A 32 2.66 -11.20 3.29
CA LYS A 32 1.66 -10.50 4.09
C LYS A 32 0.78 -9.67 3.18
N PHE A 33 -0.49 -9.60 3.52
CA PHE A 33 -1.51 -8.92 2.73
C PHE A 33 -2.18 -7.85 3.56
N TYR A 34 -2.35 -6.69 2.99
CA TYR A 34 -3.03 -5.55 3.60
C TYR A 34 -4.08 -5.02 2.64
N TYR A 35 -5.21 -4.60 3.15
CA TYR A 35 -6.23 -3.95 2.34
C TYR A 35 -6.99 -2.92 3.16
N VAL A 36 -7.49 -1.91 2.46
CA VAL A 36 -8.34 -0.88 3.06
C VAL A 36 -9.79 -1.16 2.70
N THR A 37 -10.67 -1.08 3.67
CA THR A 37 -12.10 -1.30 3.46
C THR A 37 -12.93 -0.37 4.34
N GLN A 38 -14.06 0.09 3.82
CA GLN A 38 -15.05 0.84 4.59
C GLN A 38 -16.03 -0.07 5.34
N LYS A 39 -15.98 -1.37 5.10
CA LYS A 39 -16.88 -2.33 5.73
C LYS A 39 -16.30 -2.81 7.06
N PRO A 40 -16.90 -2.44 8.22
CA PRO A 40 -16.34 -2.79 9.53
C PRO A 40 -16.11 -4.28 9.75
N LYS A 41 -16.94 -5.13 9.16
CA LYS A 41 -16.81 -6.59 9.31
C LYS A 41 -15.51 -7.15 8.71
N PHE A 42 -14.87 -6.41 7.81
CA PHE A 42 -13.61 -6.81 7.18
C PHE A 42 -12.39 -6.05 7.73
N GLN A 43 -12.59 -5.16 8.71
CA GLN A 43 -11.50 -4.41 9.36
C GLN A 43 -10.94 -5.25 10.51
N LYS A 44 -10.24 -6.31 10.18
CA LYS A 44 -9.69 -7.27 11.13
C LYS A 44 -8.52 -8.03 10.53
N THR A 45 -7.86 -8.82 11.35
CA THR A 45 -6.76 -9.69 10.92
C THR A 45 -7.27 -11.12 10.70
N TYR A 46 -6.61 -11.82 9.79
CA TYR A 46 -6.91 -13.21 9.42
C TYR A 46 -5.61 -14.01 9.35
N LEU A 47 -5.72 -15.35 9.44
CA LEU A 47 -4.61 -16.27 9.23
C LEU A 47 -3.37 -15.92 10.04
N ASP A 48 -3.52 -15.82 11.37
CA ASP A 48 -2.44 -15.49 12.30
C ASP A 48 -1.73 -14.17 11.91
N SER A 49 -2.50 -13.13 11.62
CA SER A 49 -2.01 -11.80 11.24
C SER A 49 -1.33 -11.73 9.86
N LYS A 50 -1.51 -12.75 9.02
CA LYS A 50 -0.99 -12.75 7.65
C LYS A 50 -1.75 -11.80 6.73
N ILE A 51 -3.04 -11.62 6.99
CA ILE A 51 -3.92 -10.73 6.25
C ILE A 51 -4.49 -9.71 7.23
N GLU A 52 -4.35 -8.44 6.92
CA GLU A 52 -4.84 -7.35 7.75
C GLU A 52 -5.70 -6.38 6.94
N GLY A 53 -6.94 -6.20 7.38
CA GLY A 53 -7.85 -5.21 6.84
C GLY A 53 -8.00 -4.03 7.79
N PHE A 54 -7.91 -2.81 7.28
CA PHE A 54 -8.01 -1.61 8.10
C PHE A 54 -8.86 -0.53 7.44
N ALA A 55 -9.33 0.42 8.26
CA ALA A 55 -10.18 1.50 7.80
C ALA A 55 -9.37 2.64 7.19
N GLY A 56 -9.86 3.19 6.08
CA GLY A 56 -9.39 4.48 5.59
C GLY A 56 -10.17 5.62 6.26
N LEU A 57 -9.83 6.86 5.92
CA LEU A 57 -10.61 8.00 6.35
C LEU A 57 -11.95 8.04 5.63
N ASP A 58 -12.98 8.55 6.32
CA ASP A 58 -14.31 8.73 5.76
C ASP A 58 -14.28 9.72 4.59
N LYS A 59 -15.19 9.50 3.64
CA LYS A 59 -15.36 10.34 2.44
C LYS A 59 -15.72 11.80 2.73
N GLN A 60 -16.19 12.13 3.93
CA GLN A 60 -16.47 13.50 4.32
C GLN A 60 -15.22 14.35 4.59
N PHE A 61 -14.04 13.73 4.69
CA PHE A 61 -12.78 14.47 4.79
C PHE A 61 -12.37 15.03 3.43
N ILE A 62 -11.61 16.15 3.48
CA ILE A 62 -11.06 16.75 2.26
C ILE A 62 -10.21 15.70 1.53
N ASP A 63 -10.37 15.62 0.21
CA ASP A 63 -9.76 14.57 -0.61
C ASP A 63 -8.25 14.44 -0.40
N ILE A 64 -7.52 15.56 -0.37
CA ILE A 64 -6.08 15.51 -0.20
C ILE A 64 -5.68 14.92 1.16
N ASP A 65 -6.41 15.23 2.22
CA ASP A 65 -6.14 14.67 3.55
C ASP A 65 -6.43 13.16 3.59
N ARG A 66 -7.52 12.76 2.97
CA ARG A 66 -7.88 11.35 2.84
C ARG A 66 -6.84 10.57 2.06
N LEU A 67 -6.39 11.09 0.93
CA LEU A 67 -5.37 10.46 0.10
C LEU A 67 -4.02 10.42 0.81
N SER A 68 -3.66 11.47 1.54
CA SER A 68 -2.43 11.51 2.33
C SER A 68 -2.45 10.47 3.45
N HIS A 69 -3.57 10.35 4.17
CA HIS A 69 -3.74 9.33 5.20
C HIS A 69 -3.61 7.92 4.61
N LEU A 70 -4.22 7.68 3.46
CA LEU A 70 -4.16 6.39 2.80
C LEU A 70 -2.72 5.99 2.47
N SER A 71 -1.95 6.92 1.90
CA SER A 71 -0.54 6.66 1.59
C SER A 71 0.29 6.44 2.86
N ASP A 72 0.04 7.18 3.94
CA ASP A 72 0.71 6.95 5.23
C ASP A 72 0.46 5.52 5.75
N CYS A 73 -0.77 5.03 5.64
CA CYS A 73 -1.11 3.68 6.04
C CYS A 73 -0.27 2.63 5.29
N PHE A 74 -0.12 2.79 3.98
CA PHE A 74 0.68 1.85 3.18
C PHE A 74 2.17 1.95 3.48
N ILE A 75 2.69 3.15 3.69
CA ILE A 75 4.09 3.33 4.09
C ILE A 75 4.33 2.67 5.45
N ASP A 76 3.43 2.85 6.41
CA ASP A 76 3.53 2.22 7.73
C ASP A 76 3.51 0.69 7.62
N CYS A 77 2.65 0.13 6.78
CA CYS A 77 2.60 -1.31 6.55
C CYS A 77 3.93 -1.84 5.97
N ILE A 78 4.53 -1.11 5.03
CA ILE A 78 5.84 -1.49 4.49
C ILE A 78 6.90 -1.44 5.60
N ASN A 79 6.96 -0.34 6.33
CA ASN A 79 7.99 -0.14 7.36
C ASN A 79 7.86 -1.10 8.54
N ASP A 80 6.66 -1.57 8.84
CA ASP A 80 6.42 -2.58 9.88
C ASP A 80 7.02 -3.95 9.52
N ASN A 81 7.33 -4.19 8.26
CA ASN A 81 7.85 -5.47 7.77
C ASN A 81 9.35 -5.43 7.42
N ILE A 82 10.02 -4.34 7.71
CA ILE A 82 11.44 -4.17 7.41
C ILE A 82 12.18 -3.67 8.65
N ASP A 83 13.49 -3.88 8.66
CA ASP A 83 14.37 -3.31 9.67
C ASP A 83 14.79 -1.89 9.25
N ASP A 84 15.28 -1.11 10.21
CA ASP A 84 15.74 0.26 9.95
C ASP A 84 16.78 0.29 8.84
N GLY A 85 16.57 1.16 7.87
CA GLY A 85 17.47 1.33 6.73
C GLY A 85 17.29 0.34 5.60
N GLU A 86 16.45 -0.68 5.76
CA GLU A 86 16.12 -1.57 4.66
C GLU A 86 15.28 -0.85 3.61
N ARG A 87 15.43 -1.28 2.35
CA ARG A 87 14.67 -0.77 1.22
C ARG A 87 13.82 -1.86 0.62
N VAL A 88 12.63 -1.48 0.19
CA VAL A 88 11.70 -2.38 -0.48
C VAL A 88 11.56 -1.96 -1.93
N GLU A 89 11.55 -2.94 -2.82
CA GLU A 89 11.25 -2.72 -4.23
C GLU A 89 9.73 -2.88 -4.41
N VAL A 90 9.08 -1.82 -4.88
CA VAL A 90 7.62 -1.73 -4.94
C VAL A 90 7.14 -1.73 -6.38
N GLY A 91 6.30 -2.71 -6.72
CA GLY A 91 5.56 -2.72 -7.96
C GLY A 91 4.20 -2.08 -7.74
N ILE A 92 3.86 -1.09 -8.55
CA ILE A 92 2.58 -0.40 -8.49
C ILE A 92 1.91 -0.52 -9.85
N GLU A 93 0.65 -0.94 -9.87
CA GLU A 93 -0.12 -0.97 -11.11
C GLU A 93 -0.38 0.46 -11.57
N ASP A 94 -0.08 0.73 -12.85
CA ASP A 94 -0.36 2.02 -13.43
C ASP A 94 -1.88 2.24 -13.57
N TYR A 95 -2.29 3.49 -13.40
CA TYR A 95 -3.68 3.85 -13.63
C TYR A 95 -3.98 3.86 -15.13
N ALA A 96 -5.16 3.36 -15.49
CA ALA A 96 -5.59 3.34 -16.88
C ALA A 96 -6.03 4.73 -17.34
N PHE A 97 -5.53 5.17 -18.49
CA PHE A 97 -5.90 6.44 -19.10
C PHE A 97 -7.31 6.43 -19.73
N GLN A 98 -8.12 5.42 -19.46
CA GLN A 98 -9.43 5.30 -20.09
C GLN A 98 -10.51 6.01 -19.29
N GLY A 99 -10.84 7.15 -19.74
CA GLY A 99 -12.17 7.73 -19.88
C GLY A 99 -13.11 7.87 -18.70
N SER A 100 -12.76 7.73 -17.45
CA SER A 100 -13.62 8.17 -16.37
C SER A 100 -13.09 9.47 -15.76
N GLY A 101 -13.96 10.41 -15.44
CA GLY A 101 -13.63 11.77 -15.06
C GLY A 101 -12.80 12.01 -13.80
N ASN A 102 -12.07 10.99 -13.27
CA ASN A 102 -11.29 11.11 -12.04
C ASN A 102 -9.80 10.91 -12.22
N MET A 103 -9.28 11.21 -13.41
CA MET A 103 -7.85 11.10 -13.71
C MET A 103 -6.98 11.94 -12.77
N THR A 104 -7.44 13.16 -12.44
CA THR A 104 -6.72 14.05 -11.53
C THR A 104 -6.59 13.45 -10.14
N MET A 105 -7.67 12.91 -9.59
CA MET A 105 -7.65 12.27 -8.28
C MET A 105 -6.78 11.03 -8.27
N LEU A 106 -6.83 10.22 -9.32
CA LEU A 106 -5.96 9.04 -9.46
C LEU A 106 -4.49 9.44 -9.50
N ALA A 107 -4.15 10.50 -10.24
CA ALA A 107 -2.79 11.00 -10.34
C ALA A 107 -2.31 11.57 -9.00
N GLU A 108 -3.14 12.31 -8.29
CA GLU A 108 -2.81 12.83 -6.96
C GLU A 108 -2.58 11.71 -5.96
N ASN A 109 -3.45 10.70 -5.95
CA ASN A 109 -3.34 9.54 -5.08
C ASN A 109 -2.02 8.79 -5.30
N MET A 110 -1.72 8.49 -6.55
CA MET A 110 -0.50 7.80 -6.94
C MET A 110 0.73 8.65 -6.64
N GLY A 111 0.66 9.95 -6.92
CA GLY A 111 1.76 10.88 -6.66
C GLY A 111 2.14 10.97 -5.18
N LEU A 112 1.15 11.02 -4.29
CA LEU A 112 1.39 11.01 -2.85
C LEU A 112 2.10 9.74 -2.39
N LEU A 113 1.65 8.59 -2.85
CA LEU A 113 2.29 7.32 -2.52
C LEU A 113 3.74 7.28 -3.02
N LYS A 114 3.96 7.61 -4.28
CA LYS A 114 5.31 7.61 -4.89
C LYS A 114 6.24 8.58 -4.18
N TYR A 115 5.76 9.76 -3.84
CA TYR A 115 6.57 10.76 -3.11
C TYR A 115 7.02 10.22 -1.76
N LYS A 116 6.10 9.64 -0.99
CA LYS A 116 6.40 9.09 0.34
C LYS A 116 7.31 7.86 0.27
N LEU A 117 7.12 7.00 -0.73
CA LEU A 117 8.04 5.89 -0.98
C LEU A 117 9.46 6.39 -1.23
N ARG A 118 9.59 7.44 -2.03
CA ARG A 118 10.90 8.04 -2.33
C ARG A 118 11.53 8.67 -1.09
N GLN A 119 10.75 9.31 -0.23
CA GLN A 119 11.26 9.89 1.02
C GLN A 119 11.85 8.81 1.94
N ASP A 120 11.26 7.62 1.95
CA ASP A 120 11.75 6.48 2.73
C ASP A 120 12.78 5.63 1.97
N HIS A 121 13.24 6.13 0.83
CA HIS A 121 14.26 5.49 -0.03
C HIS A 121 13.85 4.15 -0.64
N HIS A 122 12.56 3.84 -0.69
CA HIS A 122 12.08 2.67 -1.41
C HIS A 122 12.11 2.91 -2.92
N SER A 123 12.33 1.87 -3.70
CA SER A 123 12.29 1.95 -5.16
C SER A 123 10.93 1.51 -5.69
N PHE A 124 10.57 2.07 -6.82
CA PHE A 124 9.33 1.66 -7.48
C PHE A 124 9.46 1.80 -8.99
#